data_3a0831452646090380b701d11ef2d511
#
_entry.id   3a0831452646090380b701d11ef2d511
#
_cell.length_a   1.000
_cell.length_b   1.000
_cell.length_c   1.000
_cell.angle_alpha   90.00
_cell.angle_beta   90.00
_cell.angle_gamma   90.00
#
_symmetry.space_group_name_H-M   'P 1'
#
loop_
_entity.id
_entity.type
_entity.pdbx_description
1 polymer ?
#
loop_
_entity_poly.entity_id
_entity_poly.type
_entity_poly.pdbx_seq_one_letter_code
_entity_poly.pdbx_strand_id
1 'polypeptide(L)'
;FFTPTTAYAILSGLVGSEMCIRDRYRYLWSNGPKECLEFADYSFDEHFGKPIPSFPPREVLQDYIIGRVSQGNLKSKIKFNTRVLNTSFKNDKFELSFQDKVNDKIQTDKFDYVVVSTGHFSVPFIPEYKGMKSFPGRIMHSHDFRDAEEFRGKNVIVLGSSYSAEDVALQCNKYGAKSVTIGYRHNPMGFKWPEGMKEVFYLDRLEGKKAIFKDGTEQEADAIILCTGYLHHFPFLEESLKLKTHNRLYPPKLYKGVVWQDNHKLLYLGMQDQFHTFNMFDCQAWYARDVIMGKIKMPSDSETVSYTHL
;
A
#
# COMPACT_ATOMS: atom_id res chain seq x y z
N PHE A 1 9.26 -25.88 -5.16
CA PHE A 1 9.65 -26.75 -4.04
C PHE A 1 10.93 -26.22 -3.45
N PHE A 2 10.85 -25.54 -2.31
CA PHE A 2 12.01 -25.16 -1.53
C PHE A 2 12.27 -26.26 -0.49
N THR A 3 13.39 -26.91 -0.56
CA THR A 3 14.05 -27.50 0.59
C THR A 3 15.36 -26.75 0.82
N PRO A 4 15.31 -25.62 1.51
CA PRO A 4 16.48 -25.13 2.21
C PRO A 4 16.27 -25.35 3.69
N THR A 5 17.24 -25.88 4.32
CA THR A 5 17.32 -26.20 5.73
C THR A 5 17.25 -24.99 6.67
N THR A 6 16.74 -23.83 6.30
CA THR A 6 16.45 -22.68 7.19
C THR A 6 15.97 -21.43 6.41
N ALA A 7 14.90 -21.51 5.64
CA ALA A 7 14.25 -20.30 5.14
C ALA A 7 12.88 -20.12 5.84
N TYR A 8 12.86 -19.33 6.91
CA TYR A 8 11.62 -18.86 7.48
C TYR A 8 11.22 -17.55 6.78
N ALA A 9 10.12 -17.55 6.07
CA ALA A 9 9.50 -16.32 5.62
C ALA A 9 8.78 -15.64 6.81
N ILE A 10 9.28 -14.50 7.24
CA ILE A 10 8.57 -13.64 8.19
C ILE A 10 7.63 -12.76 7.36
N LEU A 11 6.42 -13.22 7.12
CA LEU A 11 5.35 -12.48 6.48
C LEU A 11 4.61 -11.65 7.55
N SER A 12 5.09 -10.46 7.86
CA SER A 12 4.43 -9.57 8.83
C SER A 12 3.30 -8.71 8.22
N GLY A 13 3.06 -8.80 6.92
CA GLY A 13 2.21 -7.84 6.21
C GLY A 13 0.89 -8.34 5.64
N LEU A 14 0.77 -9.60 5.23
CA LEU A 14 -0.38 -10.04 4.43
C LEU A 14 -1.37 -10.98 5.14
N VAL A 15 -0.95 -11.71 6.16
CA VAL A 15 -1.80 -12.71 6.82
C VAL A 15 -1.91 -12.50 8.33
N GLY A 16 -1.12 -11.62 8.88
CA GLY A 16 -0.94 -11.50 10.34
C GLY A 16 -1.74 -10.41 11.01
N SER A 17 -2.50 -9.61 10.30
CA SER A 17 -3.29 -8.60 10.97
C SER A 17 -4.73 -8.66 10.50
N GLU A 18 -5.62 -8.92 11.45
CA GLU A 18 -6.99 -8.43 11.39
C GLU A 18 -7.03 -6.95 10.95
N MET A 19 -5.90 -6.25 11.05
CA MET A 19 -5.69 -4.88 10.59
C MET A 19 -6.00 -4.68 9.10
N CYS A 20 -5.56 -5.54 8.19
CA CYS A 20 -5.80 -5.33 6.75
C CYS A 20 -7.27 -5.33 6.34
N ILE A 21 -8.16 -5.96 7.12
CA ILE A 21 -9.60 -5.99 6.85
C ILE A 21 -10.33 -5.05 7.78
N ARG A 22 -9.94 -4.99 9.04
CA ARG A 22 -10.49 -4.06 10.03
C ARG A 22 -10.24 -2.60 9.64
N ASP A 23 -9.11 -2.31 8.96
CA ASP A 23 -8.69 -0.95 8.63
C ASP A 23 -9.13 -0.48 7.24
N ARG A 24 -9.76 -1.34 6.44
CA ARG A 24 -10.39 -0.94 5.18
C ARG A 24 -11.81 -0.45 5.44
N TYR A 25 -12.27 0.52 4.62
CA TYR A 25 -13.63 1.03 4.76
C TYR A 25 -14.67 -0.01 4.37
N ARG A 26 -15.85 0.14 4.97
CA ARG A 26 -16.92 -0.86 5.00
C ARG A 26 -17.39 -1.32 3.63
N TYR A 27 -17.46 -0.42 2.66
CA TYR A 27 -17.98 -0.70 1.33
C TYR A 27 -16.88 -0.66 0.27
N LEU A 28 -15.69 -1.15 0.60
CA LEU A 28 -14.61 -1.27 -0.35
C LEU A 28 -14.87 -2.42 -1.33
N TRP A 29 -14.87 -2.08 -2.60
CA TRP A 29 -14.87 -3.00 -3.73
C TRP A 29 -13.55 -2.85 -4.48
N SER A 30 -13.16 -3.90 -5.20
CA SER A 30 -12.03 -3.78 -6.11
C SER A 30 -12.35 -2.75 -7.21
N ASN A 31 -11.42 -1.86 -7.48
CA ASN A 31 -11.47 -0.92 -8.61
C ASN A 31 -10.82 -1.50 -9.88
N GLY A 32 -10.23 -2.69 -9.79
CA GLY A 32 -9.75 -3.49 -10.92
C GLY A 32 -10.53 -4.78 -11.07
N PRO A 33 -10.68 -5.31 -12.28
CA PRO A 33 -11.33 -6.59 -12.50
C PRO A 33 -10.52 -7.73 -11.86
N LYS A 34 -11.22 -8.78 -11.39
CA LYS A 34 -10.58 -9.94 -10.75
C LYS A 34 -9.52 -10.59 -11.64
N GLU A 35 -9.73 -10.56 -12.92
CA GLU A 35 -8.82 -11.09 -13.95
C GLU A 35 -7.46 -10.39 -13.96
N CYS A 36 -7.38 -9.16 -13.45
CA CYS A 36 -6.14 -8.41 -13.24
C CYS A 36 -5.55 -8.60 -11.84
N LEU A 37 -6.27 -9.27 -10.95
CA LEU A 37 -5.91 -9.49 -9.55
C LEU A 37 -5.59 -10.95 -9.25
N GLU A 38 -5.70 -11.87 -10.20
CA GLU A 38 -5.43 -13.29 -9.99
C GLU A 38 -3.94 -13.57 -9.82
N PHE A 39 -3.63 -14.55 -8.97
CA PHE A 39 -2.33 -15.21 -9.00
C PHE A 39 -2.23 -16.05 -10.28
N ALA A 40 -1.01 -16.18 -10.81
CA ALA A 40 -0.80 -16.78 -12.13
C ALA A 40 -1.27 -18.25 -12.24
N ASP A 41 -1.25 -18.98 -11.14
CA ASP A 41 -1.58 -20.40 -11.04
C ASP A 41 -2.74 -20.67 -10.05
N TYR A 42 -3.59 -19.67 -9.81
CA TYR A 42 -4.71 -19.77 -8.89
C TYR A 42 -5.76 -18.72 -9.22
N SER A 43 -6.80 -19.12 -9.95
CA SER A 43 -7.87 -18.21 -10.33
C SER A 43 -8.94 -18.06 -9.24
N PHE A 44 -9.71 -16.96 -9.29
CA PHE A 44 -10.86 -16.79 -8.39
C PHE A 44 -11.92 -17.87 -8.65
N ASP A 45 -12.17 -18.20 -9.92
CA ASP A 45 -13.19 -19.18 -10.29
C ASP A 45 -12.84 -20.58 -9.80
N GLU A 46 -11.55 -20.96 -9.82
CA GLU A 46 -11.06 -22.20 -9.21
C GLU A 46 -11.23 -22.17 -7.68
N HIS A 47 -10.88 -21.07 -7.04
CA HIS A 47 -11.00 -20.94 -5.61
C HIS A 47 -12.44 -21.08 -5.12
N PHE A 48 -13.39 -20.41 -5.77
CA PHE A 48 -14.81 -20.44 -5.38
C PHE A 48 -15.61 -21.59 -6.00
N GLY A 49 -15.04 -22.35 -6.92
CA GLY A 49 -15.72 -23.43 -7.64
C GLY A 49 -16.87 -22.94 -8.54
N LYS A 50 -16.93 -21.65 -8.83
CA LYS A 50 -17.95 -21.00 -9.68
C LYS A 50 -17.47 -19.63 -10.14
N PRO A 51 -17.99 -19.13 -11.25
CA PRO A 51 -17.75 -17.75 -11.68
C PRO A 51 -18.23 -16.74 -10.61
N ILE A 52 -17.45 -15.70 -10.39
CA ILE A 52 -17.80 -14.58 -9.53
C ILE A 52 -17.74 -13.26 -10.34
N PRO A 53 -18.41 -12.18 -9.86
CA PRO A 53 -18.31 -10.87 -10.51
C PRO A 53 -16.87 -10.36 -10.63
N SER A 54 -16.56 -9.68 -11.76
CA SER A 54 -15.21 -9.18 -12.05
C SER A 54 -14.69 -8.17 -11.01
N PHE A 55 -15.57 -7.42 -10.36
CA PHE A 55 -15.18 -6.46 -9.31
C PHE A 55 -15.61 -6.98 -7.94
N PRO A 56 -14.78 -7.80 -7.26
CA PRO A 56 -15.17 -8.41 -6.00
C PRO A 56 -15.06 -7.44 -4.82
N PRO A 57 -15.92 -7.61 -3.79
CA PRO A 57 -15.77 -6.90 -2.53
C PRO A 57 -14.55 -7.42 -1.73
N ARG A 58 -14.11 -6.64 -0.77
CA ARG A 58 -12.90 -6.92 0.04
C ARG A 58 -12.92 -8.31 0.71
N GLU A 59 -14.08 -8.79 1.14
CA GLU A 59 -14.24 -10.08 1.81
C GLU A 59 -13.89 -11.24 0.87
N VAL A 60 -14.26 -11.12 -0.40
CA VAL A 60 -13.92 -12.10 -1.45
C VAL A 60 -12.41 -12.11 -1.73
N LEU A 61 -11.79 -10.92 -1.80
CA LEU A 61 -10.33 -10.82 -1.95
C LEU A 61 -9.58 -11.46 -0.78
N GLN A 62 -10.09 -11.26 0.44
CA GLN A 62 -9.49 -11.88 1.62
C GLN A 62 -9.56 -13.39 1.58
N ASP A 63 -10.75 -13.93 1.32
CA ASP A 63 -10.97 -15.37 1.27
C ASP A 63 -10.07 -16.01 0.20
N TYR A 64 -9.97 -15.39 -0.95
CA TYR A 64 -9.08 -15.78 -2.04
C TYR A 64 -7.60 -15.85 -1.62
N ILE A 65 -7.09 -14.82 -0.92
CA ILE A 65 -5.71 -14.80 -0.41
C ILE A 65 -5.49 -15.91 0.63
N ILE A 66 -6.45 -16.12 1.54
CA ILE A 66 -6.38 -17.19 2.53
C ILE A 66 -6.38 -18.56 1.84
N GLY A 67 -7.19 -18.74 0.80
CA GLY A 67 -7.24 -19.93 -0.02
C GLY A 67 -5.87 -20.22 -0.67
N ARG A 68 -5.24 -19.22 -1.25
CA ARG A 68 -3.89 -19.36 -1.85
C ARG A 68 -2.83 -19.80 -0.83
N VAL A 69 -2.85 -19.22 0.37
CA VAL A 69 -1.94 -19.61 1.46
C VAL A 69 -2.19 -21.06 1.90
N SER A 70 -3.45 -21.47 1.93
CA SER A 70 -3.86 -22.85 2.32
C SER A 70 -3.46 -23.85 1.26
N GLN A 71 -3.70 -23.56 -0.02
CA GLN A 71 -3.31 -24.39 -1.16
C GLN A 71 -1.78 -24.66 -1.16
N GLY A 72 -0.99 -23.63 -0.89
CA GLY A 72 0.47 -23.76 -0.80
C GLY A 72 0.98 -24.44 0.46
N ASN A 73 0.09 -24.80 1.40
CA ASN A 73 0.46 -25.30 2.73
C ASN A 73 1.50 -24.41 3.46
N LEU A 74 1.35 -23.09 3.31
CA LEU A 74 2.35 -22.12 3.76
C LEU A 74 2.17 -21.70 5.23
N LYS A 75 1.01 -21.98 5.83
CA LYS A 75 0.67 -21.52 7.19
C LYS A 75 1.71 -21.97 8.23
N SER A 76 2.25 -23.18 8.10
CA SER A 76 3.30 -23.72 8.98
C SER A 76 4.66 -23.05 8.81
N LYS A 77 4.86 -22.29 7.73
CA LYS A 77 6.08 -21.54 7.44
C LYS A 77 6.03 -20.10 7.93
N ILE A 78 4.88 -19.66 8.45
CA ILE A 78 4.66 -18.28 8.91
C ILE A 78 4.80 -18.26 10.43
N LYS A 79 5.67 -17.41 10.94
CA LYS A 79 5.73 -17.09 12.39
C LYS A 79 4.75 -15.96 12.68
N PHE A 80 3.53 -16.30 13.07
CA PHE A 80 2.53 -15.32 13.50
C PHE A 80 2.93 -14.63 14.80
N ASN A 81 2.30 -13.49 15.11
CA ASN A 81 2.57 -12.71 16.32
C ASN A 81 4.05 -12.35 16.52
N THR A 82 4.80 -12.26 15.44
CA THR A 82 6.22 -11.99 15.47
C THR A 82 6.49 -10.61 14.84
N ARG A 83 7.05 -9.70 15.63
CA ARG A 83 7.42 -8.36 15.17
C ARG A 83 8.92 -8.26 14.96
N VAL A 84 9.35 -7.91 13.77
CA VAL A 84 10.76 -7.56 13.51
C VAL A 84 11.02 -6.18 14.12
N LEU A 85 12.02 -6.09 14.98
CA LEU A 85 12.42 -4.89 15.70
C LEU A 85 13.57 -4.18 14.99
N ASN A 86 14.56 -4.95 14.53
CA ASN A 86 15.73 -4.43 13.85
C ASN A 86 16.27 -5.42 12.83
N THR A 87 16.80 -4.91 11.73
CA THR A 87 17.53 -5.65 10.70
C THR A 87 18.77 -4.86 10.35
N SER A 88 19.94 -5.46 10.53
CA SER A 88 21.23 -4.90 10.16
C SER A 88 22.01 -5.88 9.27
N PHE A 89 22.96 -5.37 8.49
CA PHE A 89 23.81 -6.20 7.64
C PHE A 89 25.27 -6.13 8.09
N LYS A 90 25.81 -7.26 8.52
CA LYS A 90 27.19 -7.37 9.03
C LYS A 90 27.81 -8.72 8.65
N ASN A 91 29.09 -8.71 8.32
CA ASN A 91 29.84 -9.93 7.99
C ASN A 91 29.11 -10.79 6.96
N ASP A 92 28.62 -10.15 5.89
CA ASP A 92 27.94 -10.77 4.75
C ASP A 92 26.60 -11.47 5.09
N LYS A 93 26.02 -11.20 6.27
CA LYS A 93 24.72 -11.73 6.72
C LYS A 93 23.84 -10.64 7.33
N PHE A 94 22.53 -10.84 7.24
CA PHE A 94 21.57 -10.05 7.98
C PHE A 94 21.41 -10.60 9.39
N GLU A 95 21.42 -9.70 10.38
CA GLU A 95 21.04 -9.99 11.75
C GLU A 95 19.66 -9.36 12.00
N LEU A 96 18.65 -10.22 12.29
CA LEU A 96 17.29 -9.81 12.58
C LEU A 96 16.98 -10.03 14.05
N SER A 97 16.63 -8.94 14.73
CA SER A 97 16.02 -9.02 16.07
C SER A 97 14.51 -8.97 15.93
N PHE A 98 13.82 -9.93 16.51
CA PHE A 98 12.36 -10.00 16.47
C PHE A 98 11.77 -10.42 17.81
N GLN A 99 10.56 -9.95 18.07
CA GLN A 99 9.81 -10.17 19.30
C GLN A 99 8.63 -11.11 19.05
N ASP A 100 8.55 -12.17 19.82
CA ASP A 100 7.32 -12.95 19.98
C ASP A 100 6.36 -12.15 20.86
N LYS A 101 5.27 -11.66 20.28
CA LYS A 101 4.27 -10.81 20.98
C LYS A 101 3.40 -11.60 21.97
N VAL A 102 3.40 -12.93 21.92
CA VAL A 102 2.64 -13.77 22.85
C VAL A 102 3.42 -13.94 24.15
N ASN A 103 4.72 -14.23 24.04
CA ASN A 103 5.58 -14.52 25.18
C ASN A 103 6.49 -13.36 25.56
N ASP A 104 6.41 -12.24 24.85
CA ASP A 104 7.25 -11.03 25.01
C ASP A 104 8.75 -11.32 24.93
N LYS A 105 9.15 -12.36 24.18
CA LYS A 105 10.52 -12.81 24.07
C LYS A 105 11.19 -12.25 22.82
N ILE A 106 12.33 -11.60 23.01
CA ILE A 106 13.18 -11.12 21.91
C ILE A 106 14.23 -12.16 21.57
N GLN A 107 14.39 -12.41 20.26
CA GLN A 107 15.37 -13.31 19.69
C GLN A 107 16.13 -12.62 18.56
N THR A 108 17.33 -13.09 18.28
CA THR A 108 18.14 -12.62 17.13
C THR A 108 18.63 -13.82 16.35
N ASP A 109 18.35 -13.83 15.05
CA ASP A 109 18.81 -14.86 14.11
C ASP A 109 19.58 -14.21 12.93
N LYS A 110 20.38 -15.02 12.25
CA LYS A 110 21.15 -14.62 11.07
C LYS A 110 20.59 -15.23 9.79
N PHE A 111 20.53 -14.42 8.74
CA PHE A 111 19.99 -14.82 7.44
C PHE A 111 20.90 -14.37 6.31
N ASP A 112 20.93 -15.16 5.23
CA ASP A 112 21.68 -14.82 4.03
C ASP A 112 20.95 -13.77 3.17
N TYR A 113 19.64 -13.82 3.12
CA TYR A 113 18.78 -12.94 2.35
C TYR A 113 17.64 -12.40 3.21
N VAL A 114 17.20 -11.19 2.89
CA VAL A 114 15.97 -10.59 3.44
C VAL A 114 15.08 -10.15 2.30
N VAL A 115 13.81 -10.56 2.36
CA VAL A 115 12.77 -10.13 1.42
C VAL A 115 11.73 -9.30 2.19
N VAL A 116 11.66 -8.02 1.89
CA VAL A 116 10.73 -7.07 2.50
C VAL A 116 9.42 -7.08 1.73
N SER A 117 8.34 -7.58 2.36
CA SER A 117 6.99 -7.69 1.76
C SER A 117 5.93 -7.07 2.67
N THR A 118 6.29 -6.01 3.40
CA THR A 118 5.44 -5.41 4.45
C THR A 118 4.37 -4.46 3.93
N GLY A 119 4.31 -4.25 2.63
CA GLY A 119 3.46 -3.24 2.02
C GLY A 119 3.96 -1.80 2.25
N HIS A 120 3.31 -0.83 1.61
CA HIS A 120 3.73 0.56 1.68
C HIS A 120 2.59 1.56 1.93
N PHE A 121 1.38 1.07 2.21
CA PHE A 121 0.20 1.90 2.54
C PHE A 121 -0.08 1.94 4.05
N SER A 122 0.95 2.11 4.88
CA SER A 122 0.81 2.10 6.33
C SER A 122 1.02 3.45 7.00
N VAL A 123 1.88 4.31 6.45
CA VAL A 123 2.16 5.63 7.03
C VAL A 123 1.61 6.72 6.11
N PRO A 124 0.53 7.43 6.51
CA PRO A 124 -0.06 8.51 5.73
C PRO A 124 0.92 9.64 5.46
N PHE A 125 0.89 10.18 4.24
CA PHE A 125 1.51 11.46 3.94
C PHE A 125 0.50 12.58 4.21
N ILE A 126 0.75 13.36 5.25
CA ILE A 126 -0.12 14.46 5.69
C ILE A 126 0.58 15.79 5.38
N PRO A 127 0.19 16.49 4.30
CA PRO A 127 0.72 17.82 4.01
C PRO A 127 0.18 18.86 4.99
N GLU A 128 0.97 19.89 5.26
CA GLU A 128 0.53 21.01 6.06
C GLU A 128 -0.09 22.11 5.18
N TYR A 129 -1.28 22.56 5.56
CA TYR A 129 -1.95 23.70 4.96
C TYR A 129 -2.10 24.83 5.99
N LYS A 130 -1.95 26.08 5.56
CA LYS A 130 -2.19 27.24 6.42
C LYS A 130 -3.64 27.20 6.93
N GLY A 131 -3.83 27.39 8.23
CA GLY A 131 -5.14 27.35 8.88
C GLY A 131 -5.65 25.94 9.24
N MET A 132 -4.94 24.87 8.88
CA MET A 132 -5.37 23.49 9.14
C MET A 132 -5.60 23.21 10.63
N LYS A 133 -4.72 23.73 11.50
CA LYS A 133 -4.81 23.53 12.96
C LYS A 133 -5.99 24.24 13.63
N SER A 134 -6.52 25.26 12.99
CA SER A 134 -7.68 26.05 13.48
C SER A 134 -8.97 25.72 12.75
N PHE A 135 -8.96 24.75 11.84
CA PHE A 135 -10.17 24.31 11.14
C PHE A 135 -11.14 23.67 12.14
N PRO A 136 -12.39 24.15 12.24
CA PRO A 136 -13.33 23.68 13.26
C PRO A 136 -14.03 22.36 12.87
N GLY A 137 -13.88 21.93 11.62
CA GLY A 137 -14.43 20.67 11.10
C GLY A 137 -13.50 19.48 11.31
N ARG A 138 -13.88 18.34 10.74
CA ARG A 138 -13.08 17.13 10.80
C ARG A 138 -12.01 17.09 9.70
N ILE A 139 -10.76 16.83 10.06
CA ILE A 139 -9.70 16.50 9.12
C ILE A 139 -9.26 15.07 9.39
N MET A 140 -9.15 14.27 8.32
CA MET A 140 -8.65 12.90 8.41
C MET A 140 -7.90 12.51 7.14
N HIS A 141 -7.03 11.51 7.23
CA HIS A 141 -6.46 10.88 6.05
C HIS A 141 -7.36 9.73 5.58
N SER A 142 -7.36 9.40 4.29
CA SER A 142 -8.09 8.26 3.73
C SER A 142 -7.75 6.93 4.39
N HIS A 143 -6.56 6.82 4.98
CA HIS A 143 -6.18 5.69 5.82
C HIS A 143 -7.15 5.44 6.98
N ASP A 144 -7.70 6.50 7.56
CA ASP A 144 -8.62 6.42 8.72
C ASP A 144 -10.10 6.43 8.30
N PHE A 145 -10.38 6.58 7.02
CA PHE A 145 -11.73 6.51 6.48
C PHE A 145 -12.31 5.11 6.67
N ARG A 146 -13.49 5.00 7.29
CA ARG A 146 -14.17 3.72 7.55
C ARG A 146 -15.54 3.64 6.92
N ASP A 147 -16.26 4.77 6.90
CA ASP A 147 -17.63 4.83 6.45
C ASP A 147 -17.95 6.25 5.94
N ALA A 148 -18.68 6.33 4.86
CA ALA A 148 -19.11 7.60 4.29
C ALA A 148 -20.41 8.16 4.94
N GLU A 149 -21.13 7.36 5.72
CA GLU A 149 -22.38 7.78 6.35
C GLU A 149 -22.18 8.94 7.34
N GLU A 150 -21.00 9.03 7.97
CA GLU A 150 -20.66 10.14 8.86
C GLU A 150 -20.61 11.50 8.16
N PHE A 151 -20.53 11.52 6.82
CA PHE A 151 -20.48 12.75 6.02
C PHE A 151 -21.84 13.15 5.41
N ARG A 152 -22.91 12.44 5.73
CA ARG A 152 -24.27 12.76 5.27
C ARG A 152 -24.63 14.20 5.60
N GLY A 153 -25.12 14.94 4.60
CA GLY A 153 -25.51 16.35 4.72
C GLY A 153 -24.37 17.34 4.87
N LYS A 154 -23.11 16.90 4.82
CA LYS A 154 -21.91 17.74 4.99
C LYS A 154 -21.32 18.18 3.66
N ASN A 155 -20.66 19.35 3.67
CA ASN A 155 -19.78 19.77 2.60
C ASN A 155 -18.40 19.16 2.83
N VAL A 156 -18.00 18.26 1.95
CA VAL A 156 -16.76 17.47 2.08
C VAL A 156 -15.76 17.94 1.03
N ILE A 157 -14.52 18.14 1.47
CA ILE A 157 -13.38 18.37 0.57
C ILE A 157 -12.50 17.11 0.61
N VAL A 158 -12.19 16.57 -0.56
CA VAL A 158 -11.27 15.45 -0.75
C VAL A 158 -10.01 15.98 -1.43
N LEU A 159 -8.86 15.87 -0.81
CA LEU A 159 -7.59 16.36 -1.35
C LEU A 159 -6.76 15.23 -1.94
N GLY A 160 -6.63 15.22 -3.25
CA GLY A 160 -5.94 14.21 -4.06
C GLY A 160 -6.67 13.96 -5.37
N SER A 161 -5.98 13.36 -6.34
CA SER A 161 -6.54 13.06 -7.67
C SER A 161 -6.07 11.69 -8.18
N SER A 162 -6.15 10.67 -7.33
CA SER A 162 -5.85 9.28 -7.64
C SER A 162 -6.95 8.37 -7.08
N TYR A 163 -6.80 7.06 -7.22
CA TYR A 163 -7.83 6.05 -6.89
C TYR A 163 -8.47 6.24 -5.51
N SER A 164 -7.69 6.59 -4.47
CA SER A 164 -8.28 6.83 -3.14
C SER A 164 -9.21 8.05 -3.13
N ALA A 165 -8.86 9.10 -3.86
CA ALA A 165 -9.69 10.30 -3.93
C ALA A 165 -10.98 10.05 -4.71
N GLU A 166 -10.89 9.34 -5.83
CA GLU A 166 -12.03 8.92 -6.62
C GLU A 166 -13.02 8.13 -5.77
N ASP A 167 -12.56 7.05 -5.15
CA ASP A 167 -13.43 6.14 -4.43
C ASP A 167 -14.03 6.78 -3.18
N VAL A 168 -13.24 7.45 -2.36
CA VAL A 168 -13.74 8.16 -1.16
C VAL A 168 -14.74 9.27 -1.52
N ALA A 169 -14.47 10.04 -2.58
CA ALA A 169 -15.37 11.09 -3.03
C ALA A 169 -16.70 10.52 -3.52
N LEU A 170 -16.67 9.46 -4.34
CA LEU A 170 -17.88 8.77 -4.80
C LEU A 170 -18.66 8.14 -3.65
N GLN A 171 -17.99 7.56 -2.66
CA GLN A 171 -18.63 7.03 -1.45
C GLN A 171 -19.33 8.17 -0.68
N CYS A 172 -18.67 9.30 -0.45
CA CYS A 172 -19.27 10.44 0.24
C CYS A 172 -20.53 10.94 -0.49
N ASN A 173 -20.47 11.10 -1.81
CA ASN A 173 -21.61 11.51 -2.62
C ASN A 173 -22.75 10.48 -2.55
N LYS A 174 -22.44 9.20 -2.78
CA LYS A 174 -23.40 8.08 -2.76
C LYS A 174 -24.14 7.98 -1.43
N TYR A 175 -23.48 8.26 -0.31
CA TYR A 175 -24.08 8.18 1.03
C TYR A 175 -24.64 9.51 1.53
N GLY A 176 -24.78 10.50 0.64
CA GLY A 176 -25.58 11.68 0.87
C GLY A 176 -24.83 12.87 1.47
N ALA A 177 -23.55 13.02 1.21
CA ALA A 177 -22.88 14.30 1.42
C ALA A 177 -23.62 15.40 0.64
N LYS A 178 -23.73 16.60 1.22
CA LYS A 178 -24.38 17.74 0.59
C LYS A 178 -23.63 18.23 -0.65
N SER A 179 -22.31 18.22 -0.59
CA SER A 179 -21.42 18.49 -1.70
C SER A 179 -20.08 17.81 -1.50
N VAL A 180 -19.42 17.43 -2.58
CA VAL A 180 -18.07 16.87 -2.57
C VAL A 180 -17.18 17.65 -3.54
N THR A 181 -16.13 18.28 -3.02
CA THR A 181 -15.16 19.02 -3.81
C THR A 181 -13.82 18.31 -3.77
N ILE A 182 -13.29 17.95 -4.94
CA ILE A 182 -12.03 17.21 -5.09
C ILE A 182 -10.93 18.20 -5.48
N GLY A 183 -9.94 18.37 -4.61
CA GLY A 183 -8.80 19.24 -4.85
C GLY A 183 -7.65 18.49 -5.50
N TYR A 184 -7.31 18.78 -6.77
CA TYR A 184 -6.19 18.19 -7.48
C TYR A 184 -4.95 19.09 -7.49
N ARG A 185 -3.74 18.51 -7.56
CA ARG A 185 -2.48 19.25 -7.53
C ARG A 185 -1.88 19.52 -8.91
N HIS A 186 -1.93 18.58 -9.81
CA HIS A 186 -1.34 18.68 -11.15
C HIS A 186 -2.41 18.69 -12.23
N ASN A 187 -3.14 17.59 -12.35
CA ASN A 187 -4.20 17.42 -13.34
C ASN A 187 -5.49 16.96 -12.67
N PRO A 188 -6.64 17.43 -13.13
CA PRO A 188 -7.91 16.84 -12.74
C PRO A 188 -7.98 15.39 -13.21
N MET A 189 -8.81 14.59 -12.57
CA MET A 189 -9.12 13.24 -13.06
C MET A 189 -9.93 13.26 -14.34
N GLY A 190 -10.71 14.34 -14.55
CA GLY A 190 -11.43 14.59 -15.80
C GLY A 190 -12.64 13.69 -15.99
N PHE A 191 -13.17 13.09 -14.92
CA PHE A 191 -14.36 12.27 -14.98
C PHE A 191 -15.63 13.13 -15.10
N LYS A 192 -16.67 12.56 -15.69
CA LYS A 192 -18.00 13.12 -15.62
C LYS A 192 -18.60 12.77 -14.25
N TRP A 193 -18.39 13.69 -13.30
CA TRP A 193 -18.84 13.50 -11.93
C TRP A 193 -20.36 13.56 -11.79
N PRO A 194 -20.94 12.83 -10.82
CA PRO A 194 -22.33 12.98 -10.43
C PRO A 194 -22.65 14.41 -9.96
N GLU A 195 -23.96 14.73 -9.91
CA GLU A 195 -24.44 15.99 -9.33
C GLU A 195 -23.95 16.17 -7.89
N GLY A 196 -23.59 17.39 -7.52
CA GLY A 196 -23.04 17.72 -6.20
C GLY A 196 -21.55 17.49 -6.05
N MET A 197 -20.87 17.01 -7.10
CA MET A 197 -19.42 16.81 -7.14
C MET A 197 -18.74 17.74 -8.13
N LYS A 198 -17.55 18.21 -7.79
CA LYS A 198 -16.68 18.99 -8.70
C LYS A 198 -15.21 18.82 -8.38
N GLU A 199 -14.37 19.08 -9.38
CA GLU A 199 -12.92 19.20 -9.22
C GLU A 199 -12.51 20.67 -9.19
N VAL A 200 -11.55 21.00 -8.32
CA VAL A 200 -10.95 22.34 -8.22
C VAL A 200 -9.43 22.22 -8.09
N PHE A 201 -8.73 23.29 -8.44
CA PHE A 201 -7.29 23.30 -8.29
C PHE A 201 -6.90 23.33 -6.80
N TYR A 202 -5.72 22.96 -6.48
CA TYR A 202 -5.09 22.71 -5.18
C TYR A 202 -5.51 23.67 -4.05
N LEU A 203 -5.75 23.10 -2.83
CA LEU A 203 -6.03 23.89 -1.63
C LEU A 203 -4.83 24.80 -1.29
N ASP A 204 -5.10 26.08 -1.08
CA ASP A 204 -4.13 27.06 -0.63
C ASP A 204 -4.12 27.17 0.89
N ARG A 205 -5.28 27.48 1.47
CA ARG A 205 -5.43 27.66 2.91
C ARG A 205 -6.85 27.48 3.40
N LEU A 206 -6.99 27.44 4.73
CA LEU A 206 -8.24 27.40 5.45
C LEU A 206 -8.40 28.65 6.30
N GLU A 207 -9.59 29.25 6.28
CA GLU A 207 -9.99 30.37 7.11
C GLU A 207 -11.31 30.02 7.82
N GLY A 208 -11.22 29.56 9.07
CA GLY A 208 -12.35 28.95 9.76
C GLY A 208 -12.89 27.75 8.99
N LYS A 209 -14.16 27.76 8.62
CA LYS A 209 -14.78 26.73 7.77
C LYS A 209 -14.54 26.92 6.27
N LYS A 210 -13.98 28.05 5.87
CA LYS A 210 -13.78 28.38 4.46
C LYS A 210 -12.47 27.76 3.95
N ALA A 211 -12.56 26.96 2.91
CA ALA A 211 -11.43 26.49 2.12
C ALA A 211 -11.21 27.41 0.92
N ILE A 212 -10.01 27.89 0.73
CA ILE A 212 -9.60 28.77 -0.36
C ILE A 212 -8.60 28.02 -1.21
N PHE A 213 -8.92 27.91 -2.50
CA PHE A 213 -8.11 27.18 -3.47
C PHE A 213 -7.23 28.14 -4.28
N LYS A 214 -6.16 27.62 -4.87
CA LYS A 214 -5.18 28.44 -5.61
C LYS A 214 -5.70 29.09 -6.88
N ASP A 215 -6.83 28.61 -7.40
CA ASP A 215 -7.54 29.23 -8.53
C ASP A 215 -8.50 30.34 -8.12
N GLY A 216 -8.53 30.69 -6.84
CA GLY A 216 -9.44 31.68 -6.27
C GLY A 216 -10.82 31.13 -5.90
N THR A 217 -11.10 29.87 -6.15
CA THR A 217 -12.35 29.24 -5.72
C THR A 217 -12.41 29.19 -4.20
N GLU A 218 -13.57 29.51 -3.64
CA GLU A 218 -13.85 29.42 -2.20
C GLU A 218 -15.01 28.46 -1.96
N GLN A 219 -14.94 27.70 -0.86
CA GLN A 219 -16.03 26.82 -0.46
C GLN A 219 -16.02 26.59 1.04
N GLU A 220 -17.22 26.55 1.64
CA GLU A 220 -17.37 26.07 3.01
C GLU A 220 -17.16 24.56 3.08
N ALA A 221 -16.49 24.11 4.14
CA ALA A 221 -16.22 22.72 4.42
C ALA A 221 -16.60 22.35 5.85
N ASP A 222 -17.25 21.22 6.01
CA ASP A 222 -17.51 20.59 7.30
C ASP A 222 -16.49 19.47 7.58
N ALA A 223 -15.91 18.90 6.53
CA ALA A 223 -14.88 17.89 6.63
C ALA A 223 -13.87 17.96 5.48
N ILE A 224 -12.63 17.56 5.77
CA ILE A 224 -11.53 17.42 4.80
C ILE A 224 -10.97 16.03 4.91
N ILE A 225 -10.90 15.30 3.79
CA ILE A 225 -10.32 13.97 3.69
C ILE A 225 -9.08 14.05 2.82
N LEU A 226 -7.93 13.75 3.42
CA LEU A 226 -6.64 13.76 2.76
C LEU A 226 -6.42 12.43 2.04
N CYS A 227 -6.55 12.42 0.73
CA CYS A 227 -6.19 11.31 -0.15
C CYS A 227 -4.81 11.58 -0.78
N THR A 228 -3.86 11.93 0.08
CA THR A 228 -2.56 12.49 -0.30
C THR A 228 -1.45 11.44 -0.40
N GLY A 229 -1.81 10.16 -0.29
CA GLY A 229 -0.88 9.04 -0.42
C GLY A 229 -0.11 8.71 0.87
N TYR A 230 0.94 7.92 0.72
CA TYR A 230 1.66 7.30 1.82
C TYR A 230 3.16 7.47 1.69
N LEU A 231 3.86 7.28 2.80
CA LEU A 231 5.32 7.24 2.86
C LEU A 231 5.79 5.79 2.95
N HIS A 232 6.86 5.47 2.23
CA HIS A 232 7.58 4.24 2.50
C HIS A 232 8.21 4.31 3.90
N HIS A 233 7.90 3.35 4.75
CA HIS A 233 8.32 3.37 6.14
C HIS A 233 8.74 1.97 6.61
N PHE A 234 10.02 1.80 6.84
CA PHE A 234 10.64 0.54 7.25
C PHE A 234 11.44 0.76 8.53
N PRO A 235 10.77 0.96 9.69
CA PRO A 235 11.44 1.32 10.94
C PRO A 235 12.37 0.24 11.47
N PHE A 236 12.16 -0.99 11.04
CA PHE A 236 12.95 -2.16 11.42
C PHE A 236 14.24 -2.35 10.60
N LEU A 237 14.46 -1.56 9.56
CA LEU A 237 15.70 -1.60 8.78
C LEU A 237 16.68 -0.55 9.27
N GLU A 238 17.98 -0.87 9.30
CA GLU A 238 19.02 0.14 9.47
C GLU A 238 19.02 1.13 8.30
N GLU A 239 19.59 2.32 8.49
CA GLU A 239 19.44 3.45 7.59
C GLU A 239 19.94 3.19 6.16
N SER A 240 21.02 2.42 6.02
CA SER A 240 21.61 2.02 4.73
C SER A 240 20.74 1.08 3.90
N LEU A 241 19.82 0.38 4.55
CA LEU A 241 18.93 -0.61 3.91
C LEU A 241 17.55 -0.03 3.55
N LYS A 242 17.24 1.19 3.99
CA LYS A 242 15.91 1.77 3.81
C LYS A 242 15.67 2.32 2.43
N LEU A 243 14.59 1.86 1.82
CA LEU A 243 13.99 2.52 0.67
C LEU A 243 13.34 3.84 1.14
N LYS A 244 13.89 4.97 0.66
CA LYS A 244 13.44 6.32 1.01
C LYS A 244 12.80 6.98 -0.20
N THR A 245 11.51 6.74 -0.38
CA THR A 245 10.76 7.37 -1.47
C THR A 245 9.28 7.43 -1.12
N HIS A 246 8.55 8.25 -1.87
CA HIS A 246 7.10 8.20 -1.93
C HIS A 246 6.67 7.11 -2.91
N ASN A 247 5.39 6.71 -2.87
CA ASN A 247 4.79 5.85 -3.87
C ASN A 247 5.18 6.30 -5.28
N ARG A 248 5.87 5.43 -6.00
CA ARG A 248 6.26 5.64 -7.39
C ARG A 248 6.17 4.34 -8.16
N LEU A 249 5.88 4.45 -9.44
CA LEU A 249 5.87 3.31 -10.35
C LEU A 249 7.25 2.64 -10.40
N TYR A 250 8.30 3.45 -10.33
CA TYR A 250 9.69 2.98 -10.32
C TYR A 250 10.42 3.52 -9.09
N PRO A 251 10.40 2.79 -7.95
CA PRO A 251 11.17 3.19 -6.79
C PRO A 251 12.67 3.23 -7.09
N PRO A 252 13.36 4.31 -6.74
CA PRO A 252 14.80 4.42 -6.97
C PRO A 252 15.55 3.35 -6.20
N LYS A 253 16.74 2.96 -6.69
CA LYS A 253 17.61 1.93 -6.11
C LYS A 253 17.04 0.51 -6.07
N LEU A 254 15.92 0.24 -6.73
CA LEU A 254 15.41 -1.11 -6.89
C LEU A 254 15.59 -1.58 -8.34
N TYR A 255 16.59 -2.40 -8.58
CA TYR A 255 16.79 -3.02 -9.88
C TYR A 255 15.59 -3.94 -10.19
N LYS A 256 14.98 -3.72 -11.35
CA LYS A 256 13.70 -4.36 -11.76
C LYS A 256 12.59 -4.25 -10.70
N GLY A 257 12.65 -3.18 -9.87
CA GLY A 257 11.67 -2.95 -8.81
C GLY A 257 11.73 -3.94 -7.64
N VAL A 258 12.77 -4.78 -7.57
CA VAL A 258 12.87 -5.87 -6.60
C VAL A 258 14.18 -5.85 -5.82
N VAL A 259 15.33 -5.82 -6.51
CA VAL A 259 16.63 -6.03 -5.86
C VAL A 259 17.24 -4.70 -5.45
N TRP A 260 17.61 -4.58 -4.17
CA TRP A 260 18.29 -3.40 -3.64
C TRP A 260 19.69 -3.26 -4.24
N GLN A 261 19.99 -2.14 -4.87
CA GLN A 261 21.24 -1.94 -5.63
C GLN A 261 22.48 -1.94 -4.74
N ASP A 262 22.38 -1.39 -3.53
CA ASP A 262 23.51 -1.31 -2.61
C ASP A 262 23.81 -2.65 -1.91
N ASN A 263 22.87 -3.63 -1.97
CA ASN A 263 23.05 -4.98 -1.43
C ASN A 263 22.06 -5.95 -2.08
N HIS A 264 22.53 -6.75 -3.02
CA HIS A 264 21.70 -7.70 -3.78
C HIS A 264 21.09 -8.85 -2.95
N LYS A 265 21.45 -8.98 -1.69
CA LYS A 265 20.83 -9.92 -0.75
C LYS A 265 19.57 -9.36 -0.07
N LEU A 266 19.29 -8.05 -0.26
CA LEU A 266 18.07 -7.40 0.18
C LEU A 266 17.12 -7.21 -1.01
N LEU A 267 15.90 -7.73 -0.89
CA LEU A 267 14.89 -7.64 -1.92
C LEU A 267 13.62 -7.02 -1.33
N TYR A 268 12.90 -6.28 -2.17
CA TYR A 268 11.62 -5.68 -1.82
C TYR A 268 10.55 -6.17 -2.79
N LEU A 269 9.39 -6.57 -2.28
CA LEU A 269 8.25 -6.97 -3.11
C LEU A 269 7.09 -6.01 -2.89
N GLY A 270 6.39 -5.69 -3.97
CA GLY A 270 5.17 -4.88 -3.92
C GLY A 270 5.38 -3.40 -3.57
N MET A 271 6.56 -2.84 -3.86
CA MET A 271 6.87 -1.44 -3.55
C MET A 271 6.48 -0.47 -4.66
N GLN A 272 6.09 -0.96 -5.82
CA GLN A 272 5.64 -0.13 -6.93
C GLN A 272 4.15 0.14 -6.83
N ASP A 273 3.74 1.31 -7.31
CA ASP A 273 2.35 1.60 -7.63
C ASP A 273 1.97 0.87 -8.93
N GLN A 274 0.98 -0.01 -8.90
CA GLN A 274 0.70 -0.93 -9.99
C GLN A 274 -0.78 -1.30 -10.10
N PHE A 275 -1.20 -1.62 -11.31
CA PHE A 275 -2.56 -2.03 -11.63
C PHE A 275 -2.76 -3.56 -11.51
N HIS A 276 -1.83 -4.37 -12.04
CA HIS A 276 -1.88 -5.85 -11.97
C HIS A 276 -1.26 -6.37 -10.68
N THR A 277 -1.99 -6.29 -9.58
CA THR A 277 -1.41 -6.44 -8.24
C THR A 277 -0.85 -7.82 -7.96
N PHE A 278 -1.65 -8.87 -8.00
CA PHE A 278 -1.18 -10.21 -7.60
C PHE A 278 -0.32 -10.88 -8.66
N ASN A 279 -0.62 -10.69 -9.95
CA ASN A 279 0.23 -11.15 -11.04
C ASN A 279 1.65 -10.55 -10.94
N MET A 280 1.73 -9.25 -10.63
CA MET A 280 3.02 -8.59 -10.44
C MET A 280 3.75 -9.13 -9.22
N PHE A 281 3.05 -9.41 -8.12
CA PHE A 281 3.65 -10.02 -6.93
C PHE A 281 4.21 -11.42 -7.24
N ASP A 282 3.52 -12.23 -8.02
CA ASP A 282 4.03 -13.52 -8.47
C ASP A 282 5.30 -13.36 -9.33
N CYS A 283 5.28 -12.46 -10.33
CA CYS A 283 6.45 -12.17 -11.15
C CYS A 283 7.64 -11.72 -10.30
N GLN A 284 7.42 -10.82 -9.35
CA GLN A 284 8.46 -10.35 -8.44
C GLN A 284 8.96 -11.46 -7.52
N ALA A 285 8.07 -12.30 -7.01
CA ALA A 285 8.43 -13.42 -6.14
C ALA A 285 9.24 -14.50 -6.89
N TRP A 286 8.87 -14.79 -8.13
CA TRP A 286 9.64 -15.72 -8.97
C TRP A 286 11.02 -15.17 -9.31
N TYR A 287 11.08 -13.87 -9.65
CA TYR A 287 12.36 -13.22 -9.91
C TYR A 287 13.24 -13.21 -8.65
N ALA A 288 12.69 -12.83 -7.49
CA ALA A 288 13.41 -12.87 -6.22
C ALA A 288 13.90 -14.27 -5.87
N ARG A 289 13.06 -15.29 -6.04
CA ARG A 289 13.44 -16.70 -5.85
C ARG A 289 14.63 -17.06 -6.73
N ASP A 290 14.60 -16.72 -8.01
CA ASP A 290 15.63 -17.13 -8.96
C ASP A 290 16.95 -16.37 -8.72
N VAL A 291 16.91 -15.14 -8.21
CA VAL A 291 18.08 -14.41 -7.70
C VAL A 291 18.66 -15.12 -6.47
N ILE A 292 17.84 -15.44 -5.47
CA ILE A 292 18.26 -16.11 -4.23
C ILE A 292 18.87 -17.49 -4.52
N MET A 293 18.33 -18.22 -5.49
CA MET A 293 18.82 -19.54 -5.89
C MET A 293 20.03 -19.47 -6.83
N GLY A 294 20.53 -18.28 -7.17
CA GLY A 294 21.65 -18.11 -8.09
C GLY A 294 21.36 -18.51 -9.55
N LYS A 295 20.10 -18.68 -9.92
CA LYS A 295 19.69 -18.97 -11.31
C LYS A 295 19.80 -17.74 -12.22
N ILE A 296 19.68 -16.56 -11.64
CA ILE A 296 19.86 -15.29 -12.31
C ILE A 296 21.14 -14.66 -11.77
N LYS A 297 22.09 -14.44 -12.68
CA LYS A 297 23.30 -13.68 -12.37
C LYS A 297 22.95 -12.20 -12.37
N MET A 298 23.19 -11.54 -11.23
CA MET A 298 23.01 -10.10 -11.13
C MET A 298 24.01 -9.38 -12.02
N PRO A 299 23.58 -8.31 -12.72
CA PRO A 299 24.49 -7.45 -13.46
C PRO A 299 25.42 -6.68 -12.51
N SER A 300 26.45 -6.05 -13.07
CA SER A 300 27.36 -5.19 -12.31
C SER A 300 26.62 -3.97 -11.70
N ASP A 301 27.20 -3.37 -10.67
CA ASP A 301 26.63 -2.18 -10.03
C ASP A 301 26.39 -1.03 -11.01
N SER A 302 27.31 -0.84 -11.99
CA SER A 302 27.15 0.17 -13.03
C SER A 302 25.95 -0.08 -13.96
N GLU A 303 25.67 -1.33 -14.30
CA GLU A 303 24.52 -1.70 -15.12
C GLU A 303 23.21 -1.57 -14.35
N THR A 304 23.20 -1.91 -13.05
CA THR A 304 22.01 -1.77 -12.21
C THR A 304 21.65 -0.29 -12.00
N VAL A 305 22.64 0.59 -11.84
CA VAL A 305 22.44 2.04 -11.73
C VAL A 305 21.90 2.61 -13.04
N SER A 306 22.46 2.21 -14.19
CA SER A 306 21.99 2.67 -15.50
C SER A 306 20.51 2.35 -15.73
N TYR A 307 20.03 1.19 -15.27
CA TYR A 307 18.62 0.79 -15.39
C TYR A 307 17.64 1.71 -14.67
N THR A 308 18.06 2.36 -13.58
CA THR A 308 17.17 3.25 -12.81
C THR A 308 17.09 4.67 -13.37
N HIS A 309 17.85 4.99 -14.39
CA HIS A 309 17.84 6.28 -15.08
C HIS A 309 17.06 6.26 -16.42
N LEU A 310 16.53 5.09 -16.81
CA LEU A 310 15.61 4.92 -17.95
C LEU A 310 14.16 5.17 -17.52
#